data_a72333ab4299e222b12051d1fc3be2f3
#
_entry.id   a72333ab4299e222b12051d1fc3be2f3
#
_cell.length_a   1.000
_cell.length_b   1.000
_cell.length_c   1.000
_cell.angle_alpha   90.00
_cell.angle_beta   90.00
_cell.angle_gamma   90.00
#
_symmetry.space_group_name_H-M   'P 1'
#
loop_
_entity.id
_entity.type
_entity.pdbx_description
1 polymer ?
#
loop_
_entity_poly.entity_id
_entity_poly.type
_entity_poly.pdbx_seq_one_letter_code
_entity_poly.pdbx_strand_id
1 'polypeptide(L)'
;CGNFKLEVSQPWHCGQFQEGLSSIKIYNKESLVEEIAYKDDVGLFTREIDHASQSILQGSLESELISHNDSQSIMLWLDRWRQETGVVCPFESKDVSPMVKSNFYSIQKRKLDSISANNTDKQFSRLVLGCDNQTSDIHAYAMFDYFYGAGGRIFDTAYIYNNGLGDKYLGNWINSRNLQNDVVVLGKGAHTPDCKPELIKPQIEESLERLKISKIDIYCLHRDNNEIPVSEFVDALDEIKAEGLINNIGASNWNLDRFSTARDYALKNNKEPFTVLSNNFSLAEMLEPVWPGCVGINNQFLDYIKSNEIKLFPWSSTARGFFIRKKEITTKEHFSNPSLEEEKRVWHSKKNLERREICFEIADKKNVEPIEIAIAYVVHTSSLVFPLIGPRTINELNSSIFGSQIDLSEEELSRLSID
;
A
#
# COMPACT_ATOMS: atom_id res chain seq x y z
N CYS A 1 4.10 19.58 -39.47
CA CYS A 1 3.88 20.99 -39.51
C CYS A 1 4.57 21.68 -40.68
N GLY A 2 4.31 21.34 -41.93
CA GLY A 2 4.72 22.12 -43.10
C GLY A 2 6.23 22.08 -43.40
N ASN A 3 6.72 23.12 -44.01
CA ASN A 3 8.08 23.20 -44.53
C ASN A 3 9.07 23.90 -43.58
N PHE A 4 8.75 24.04 -42.28
CA PHE A 4 9.61 24.71 -41.31
C PHE A 4 10.51 23.71 -40.57
N LYS A 5 11.78 24.08 -40.43
CA LYS A 5 12.80 23.40 -39.58
C LYS A 5 13.21 24.36 -38.47
N LEU A 6 13.26 23.87 -37.25
CA LEU A 6 13.87 24.56 -36.12
C LEU A 6 15.22 23.91 -35.80
N GLU A 7 16.23 24.74 -35.59
CA GLU A 7 17.55 24.31 -35.15
C GLU A 7 17.92 25.08 -33.88
N VAL A 8 18.19 24.38 -32.80
CA VAL A 8 18.58 24.98 -31.52
C VAL A 8 20.04 24.66 -31.27
N SER A 9 20.87 25.69 -31.09
CA SER A 9 22.28 25.50 -30.73
C SER A 9 22.39 25.23 -29.22
N GLN A 10 23.22 24.26 -28.85
CA GLN A 10 23.56 23.93 -27.47
C GLN A 10 22.35 23.75 -26.53
N PRO A 11 21.35 22.93 -26.88
CA PRO A 11 20.10 22.83 -26.12
C PRO A 11 20.29 22.30 -24.69
N TRP A 12 21.41 21.62 -24.42
CA TRP A 12 21.71 20.99 -23.12
C TRP A 12 22.62 21.82 -22.22
N HIS A 13 23.45 22.68 -22.80
CA HIS A 13 24.46 23.45 -22.07
C HIS A 13 24.25 24.97 -22.15
N CYS A 14 23.20 25.41 -22.82
CA CYS A 14 22.76 26.80 -22.87
C CYS A 14 23.91 27.82 -23.02
N GLY A 15 24.87 27.54 -23.92
CA GLY A 15 26.02 28.41 -24.11
C GLY A 15 27.16 28.28 -23.12
N GLN A 16 27.14 27.32 -22.22
CA GLN A 16 28.19 27.14 -21.19
C GLN A 16 29.62 27.10 -21.74
N PHE A 17 29.81 26.60 -22.95
CA PHE A 17 31.12 26.46 -23.59
C PHE A 17 31.46 27.53 -24.61
N GLN A 18 30.56 28.50 -24.86
CA GLN A 18 30.76 29.57 -25.85
C GLN A 18 30.24 30.91 -25.30
N GLU A 19 30.82 31.37 -24.19
CA GLU A 19 30.51 32.70 -23.62
C GLU A 19 29.00 32.99 -23.47
N GLY A 20 28.22 31.96 -23.15
CA GLY A 20 26.78 32.12 -22.92
C GLY A 20 25.91 32.33 -24.18
N LEU A 21 26.40 32.05 -25.36
CA LEU A 21 25.64 32.19 -26.61
C LEU A 21 24.81 30.95 -26.94
N SER A 22 23.51 31.12 -27.09
CA SER A 22 22.57 30.13 -27.64
C SER A 22 21.76 30.77 -28.76
N SER A 23 21.34 30.00 -29.75
CA SER A 23 20.45 30.51 -30.80
C SER A 23 19.40 29.50 -31.22
N ILE A 24 18.25 30.03 -31.64
CA ILE A 24 17.19 29.28 -32.31
C ILE A 24 17.14 29.80 -33.73
N LYS A 25 17.38 28.91 -34.72
CA LYS A 25 17.26 29.23 -36.14
C LYS A 25 16.00 28.61 -36.70
N ILE A 26 15.24 29.43 -37.39
CA ILE A 26 13.99 29.05 -38.05
C ILE A 26 14.22 29.04 -39.56
N TYR A 27 14.02 27.91 -40.19
CA TYR A 27 14.12 27.75 -41.61
C TYR A 27 12.75 27.49 -42.25
N ASN A 28 12.51 28.08 -43.42
CA ASN A 28 11.44 27.65 -44.31
C ASN A 28 12.09 26.93 -45.49
N LYS A 29 11.86 25.62 -45.58
CA LYS A 29 12.66 24.72 -46.41
C LYS A 29 14.14 24.82 -46.01
N GLU A 30 15.03 25.29 -46.90
CA GLU A 30 16.45 25.45 -46.65
C GLU A 30 16.87 26.91 -46.36
N SER A 31 15.93 27.85 -46.45
CA SER A 31 16.21 29.28 -46.26
C SER A 31 16.02 29.66 -44.80
N LEU A 32 17.05 30.28 -44.20
CA LEU A 32 16.98 30.85 -42.84
C LEU A 32 15.99 32.05 -42.92
N VAL A 33 14.94 31.97 -42.11
CA VAL A 33 13.89 32.99 -41.98
C VAL A 33 14.19 33.92 -40.81
N GLU A 34 14.63 33.33 -39.71
CA GLU A 34 14.87 34.06 -38.46
C GLU A 34 15.96 33.38 -37.63
N GLU A 35 16.79 34.18 -36.99
CA GLU A 35 17.70 33.71 -35.93
C GLU A 35 17.48 34.52 -34.67
N ILE A 36 17.10 33.85 -33.62
CA ILE A 36 16.94 34.41 -32.26
C ILE A 36 18.21 34.05 -31.51
N ALA A 37 19.12 35.00 -31.33
CA ALA A 37 20.32 34.79 -30.54
C ALA A 37 20.09 35.26 -29.10
N TYR A 38 20.42 34.41 -28.16
CA TYR A 38 20.32 34.69 -26.75
C TYR A 38 21.71 34.62 -26.08
N LYS A 39 22.06 35.71 -25.39
CA LYS A 39 23.27 35.77 -24.59
C LYS A 39 22.91 35.92 -23.14
N ASP A 40 23.45 35.02 -22.30
CA ASP A 40 23.37 35.12 -20.87
C ASP A 40 24.77 35.23 -20.28
N ASP A 41 24.98 36.17 -19.40
CA ASP A 41 26.24 36.44 -18.73
C ASP A 41 26.31 35.88 -17.33
N VAL A 42 25.27 35.17 -16.88
CA VAL A 42 25.23 34.43 -15.63
C VAL A 42 25.56 32.95 -15.84
N GLY A 43 26.06 32.30 -14.79
CA GLY A 43 26.38 30.87 -14.84
C GLY A 43 25.17 30.00 -15.11
N LEU A 44 25.41 28.84 -15.71
CA LEU A 44 24.40 27.79 -15.86
C LEU A 44 23.72 27.50 -14.51
N PHE A 45 22.42 27.35 -14.49
CA PHE A 45 21.57 27.18 -13.32
C PHE A 45 21.42 28.38 -12.38
N THR A 46 22.15 29.49 -12.56
CA THR A 46 22.03 30.66 -11.68
C THR A 46 20.60 31.17 -11.60
N ARG A 47 19.94 31.31 -12.76
CA ARG A 47 18.55 31.81 -12.81
C ARG A 47 17.56 30.86 -12.17
N GLU A 48 17.78 29.54 -12.29
CA GLU A 48 16.96 28.52 -11.64
C GLU A 48 17.11 28.60 -10.11
N ILE A 49 18.34 28.73 -9.63
CA ILE A 49 18.64 28.86 -8.19
C ILE A 49 18.06 30.15 -7.61
N ASP A 50 18.23 31.27 -8.31
CA ASP A 50 17.68 32.56 -7.89
C ASP A 50 16.16 32.55 -7.82
N HIS A 51 15.51 31.99 -8.85
CA HIS A 51 14.06 31.89 -8.90
C HIS A 51 13.52 30.94 -7.81
N ALA A 52 14.16 29.79 -7.62
CA ALA A 52 13.78 28.85 -6.55
C ALA A 52 13.95 29.49 -5.17
N SER A 53 15.05 30.22 -4.98
CA SER A 53 15.31 30.94 -3.72
C SER A 53 14.25 32.01 -3.46
N GLN A 54 13.87 32.77 -4.46
CA GLN A 54 12.79 33.78 -4.33
C GLN A 54 11.44 33.12 -4.02
N SER A 55 11.09 32.03 -4.70
CA SER A 55 9.84 31.28 -4.44
C SER A 55 9.79 30.78 -3.01
N ILE A 56 10.90 30.24 -2.50
CA ILE A 56 11.00 29.77 -1.09
C ILE A 56 10.83 30.95 -0.10
N LEU A 57 11.50 32.07 -0.36
CA LEU A 57 11.42 33.26 0.51
C LEU A 57 10.00 33.86 0.54
N GLN A 58 9.25 33.72 -0.53
CA GLN A 58 7.85 34.16 -0.64
C GLN A 58 6.86 33.13 -0.08
N GLY A 59 7.32 31.94 0.36
CA GLY A 59 6.47 30.87 0.84
C GLY A 59 5.65 30.19 -0.27
N SER A 60 6.06 30.33 -1.53
CA SER A 60 5.41 29.67 -2.66
C SER A 60 5.72 28.17 -2.66
N LEU A 61 4.71 27.34 -2.93
CA LEU A 61 4.85 25.89 -3.02
C LEU A 61 5.21 25.41 -4.42
N GLU A 62 5.15 26.28 -5.44
CA GLU A 62 5.55 25.99 -6.79
C GLU A 62 6.12 27.24 -7.48
N SER A 63 6.83 27.02 -8.57
CA SER A 63 7.39 28.09 -9.40
C SER A 63 6.32 28.68 -10.30
N GLU A 64 6.32 30.01 -10.45
CA GLU A 64 5.48 30.70 -11.43
C GLU A 64 5.97 30.48 -12.88
N LEU A 65 7.24 30.13 -13.06
CA LEU A 65 7.83 29.88 -14.40
C LEU A 65 7.60 28.45 -14.89
N ILE A 66 7.66 27.47 -13.97
CA ILE A 66 7.38 26.07 -14.24
C ILE A 66 6.56 25.53 -13.08
N SER A 67 5.26 25.39 -13.31
CA SER A 67 4.34 24.85 -12.30
C SER A 67 4.51 23.34 -12.14
N HIS A 68 3.93 22.78 -11.07
CA HIS A 68 3.83 21.33 -10.92
C HIS A 68 3.13 20.67 -12.13
N ASN A 69 2.14 21.33 -12.70
CA ASN A 69 1.42 20.84 -13.86
C ASN A 69 2.30 20.85 -15.14
N ASP A 70 3.14 21.87 -15.31
CA ASP A 70 4.12 21.89 -16.40
C ASP A 70 5.14 20.77 -16.26
N SER A 71 5.66 20.56 -15.05
CA SER A 71 6.59 19.47 -14.75
C SER A 71 5.96 18.10 -15.04
N GLN A 72 4.72 17.88 -14.64
CA GLN A 72 3.98 16.67 -14.98
C GLN A 72 3.81 16.50 -16.50
N SER A 73 3.45 17.56 -17.19
CA SER A 73 3.27 17.54 -18.65
C SER A 73 4.57 17.22 -19.39
N ILE A 74 5.68 17.80 -18.94
CA ILE A 74 7.02 17.52 -19.50
C ILE A 74 7.38 16.06 -19.33
N MET A 75 7.21 15.52 -18.11
CA MET A 75 7.50 14.11 -17.82
C MET A 75 6.62 13.17 -18.64
N LEU A 76 5.34 13.49 -18.79
CA LEU A 76 4.42 12.73 -19.62
C LEU A 76 4.90 12.66 -21.09
N TRP A 77 5.34 13.78 -21.66
CA TRP A 77 5.87 13.81 -23.03
C TRP A 77 7.18 13.04 -23.18
N LEU A 78 8.07 13.12 -22.18
CA LEU A 78 9.32 12.36 -22.16
C LEU A 78 9.04 10.85 -22.08
N ASP A 79 8.10 10.41 -21.26
CA ASP A 79 7.72 9.01 -21.17
C ASP A 79 7.09 8.50 -22.46
N ARG A 80 6.21 9.29 -23.09
CA ARG A 80 5.65 8.96 -24.39
C ARG A 80 6.74 8.82 -25.47
N TRP A 81 7.66 9.76 -25.51
CA TRP A 81 8.78 9.71 -26.45
C TRP A 81 9.66 8.47 -26.21
N ARG A 82 9.93 8.14 -24.96
CA ARG A 82 10.67 6.92 -24.60
C ARG A 82 9.94 5.65 -25.04
N GLN A 83 8.63 5.59 -24.85
CA GLN A 83 7.80 4.46 -25.31
C GLN A 83 7.86 4.29 -26.83
N GLU A 84 7.70 5.37 -27.58
CA GLU A 84 7.77 5.35 -29.05
C GLU A 84 9.16 4.94 -29.58
N THR A 85 10.22 5.28 -28.87
CA THR A 85 11.61 4.94 -29.25
C THR A 85 12.09 3.61 -28.68
N GLY A 86 11.29 2.95 -27.82
CA GLY A 86 11.66 1.68 -27.17
C GLY A 86 12.79 1.79 -26.15
N VAL A 87 13.11 3.02 -25.68
CA VAL A 87 14.16 3.23 -24.67
C VAL A 87 13.66 2.81 -23.30
N VAL A 88 14.32 1.79 -22.72
CA VAL A 88 14.09 1.33 -21.35
C VAL A 88 15.37 1.57 -20.55
N CYS A 89 15.28 2.37 -19.48
CA CYS A 89 16.44 2.61 -18.63
C CYS A 89 16.76 1.36 -17.80
N PRO A 90 18.06 1.08 -17.48
CA PRO A 90 18.44 -0.11 -16.72
C PRO A 90 17.70 -0.25 -15.37
N PHE A 91 17.46 0.85 -14.67
CA PHE A 91 16.73 0.87 -13.39
C PHE A 91 15.21 0.59 -13.53
N GLU A 92 14.68 0.56 -14.74
CA GLU A 92 13.29 0.22 -15.05
C GLU A 92 13.13 -1.25 -15.40
N SER A 93 14.22 -1.99 -15.53
CA SER A 93 14.16 -3.42 -15.81
C SER A 93 13.48 -4.17 -14.65
N LYS A 94 12.78 -5.26 -14.98
CA LYS A 94 12.09 -6.10 -13.98
C LYS A 94 13.04 -6.61 -12.89
N ASP A 95 14.32 -6.70 -13.22
CA ASP A 95 15.34 -7.31 -12.38
C ASP A 95 16.01 -6.31 -11.42
N VAL A 96 15.87 -5.01 -11.68
CA VAL A 96 16.60 -3.96 -10.94
C VAL A 96 15.67 -3.11 -10.07
N SER A 97 14.42 -2.89 -10.48
CA SER A 97 13.48 -2.13 -9.67
C SER A 97 12.04 -2.60 -9.85
N PRO A 98 11.40 -3.07 -8.79
CA PRO A 98 9.95 -3.28 -8.77
C PRO A 98 9.19 -1.95 -8.78
N MET A 99 9.87 -0.80 -8.74
CA MET A 99 9.22 0.50 -8.65
C MET A 99 8.52 0.88 -9.95
N VAL A 100 7.29 1.23 -9.80
CA VAL A 100 6.44 1.98 -10.71
C VAL A 100 6.55 1.56 -12.18
N LYS A 101 6.21 0.31 -12.50
CA LYS A 101 5.86 -0.07 -13.86
C LYS A 101 4.37 0.11 -14.06
N SER A 102 3.93 1.33 -14.23
CA SER A 102 2.57 1.59 -14.65
C SER A 102 2.57 2.32 -15.97
N ASN A 103 1.69 1.88 -16.87
CA ASN A 103 1.21 2.75 -17.90
C ASN A 103 0.39 3.85 -17.23
N PHE A 104 1.04 4.88 -16.75
CA PHE A 104 0.44 6.02 -16.04
C PHE A 104 -0.76 6.63 -16.81
N TYR A 105 -0.80 6.43 -18.12
CA TYR A 105 -1.84 6.93 -19.01
C TYR A 105 -3.16 6.16 -18.97
N SER A 106 -3.16 4.93 -18.47
CA SER A 106 -4.35 4.08 -18.40
C SER A 106 -4.94 3.93 -17.00
N ILE A 107 -4.30 4.49 -15.97
CA ILE A 107 -4.79 4.41 -14.60
C ILE A 107 -5.92 5.44 -14.45
N GLN A 108 -7.14 5.01 -14.69
CA GLN A 108 -8.30 5.73 -14.17
C GLN A 108 -8.15 5.78 -12.64
N LYS A 109 -8.09 6.98 -12.07
CA LYS A 109 -8.12 7.17 -10.61
C LYS A 109 -9.44 6.62 -10.09
N ARG A 110 -9.43 5.39 -9.64
CA ARG A 110 -10.56 4.77 -8.97
C ARG A 110 -10.55 5.21 -7.52
N LYS A 111 -11.70 5.56 -7.00
CA LYS A 111 -11.85 5.92 -5.58
C LYS A 111 -12.31 4.70 -4.81
N LEU A 112 -11.62 4.42 -3.72
CA LEU A 112 -12.09 3.45 -2.72
C LEU A 112 -13.30 4.03 -1.98
N ASP A 113 -14.25 3.15 -1.68
CA ASP A 113 -15.36 3.50 -0.81
C ASP A 113 -14.85 3.80 0.60
N SER A 114 -15.38 4.87 1.19
CA SER A 114 -15.13 5.24 2.57
C SER A 114 -16.29 4.81 3.45
N ILE A 115 -15.97 4.32 4.63
CA ILE A 115 -16.93 3.87 5.64
C ILE A 115 -16.69 4.69 6.90
N SER A 116 -17.74 5.27 7.46
CA SER A 116 -17.65 5.91 8.77
C SER A 116 -17.36 4.85 9.84
N ALA A 117 -16.31 5.06 10.62
CA ALA A 117 -15.98 4.15 11.69
C ALA A 117 -16.58 4.64 13.02
N ASN A 118 -17.18 3.71 13.77
CA ASN A 118 -17.64 4.00 15.12
C ASN A 118 -16.42 4.35 16.01
N ASN A 119 -16.56 5.37 16.86
CA ASN A 119 -15.57 5.83 17.83
C ASN A 119 -14.32 6.54 17.26
N THR A 120 -14.36 7.04 16.03
CA THR A 120 -13.31 7.90 15.48
C THR A 120 -13.92 8.85 14.45
N ASP A 121 -13.40 10.07 14.36
CA ASP A 121 -13.78 11.05 13.34
C ASP A 121 -13.12 10.73 11.98
N LYS A 122 -12.21 9.74 11.96
CA LYS A 122 -11.49 9.32 10.75
C LYS A 122 -12.31 8.37 9.89
N GLN A 123 -12.17 8.49 8.58
CA GLN A 123 -12.80 7.59 7.60
C GLN A 123 -12.01 6.28 7.47
N PHE A 124 -12.71 5.18 7.30
CA PHE A 124 -12.11 3.88 6.96
C PHE A 124 -12.23 3.64 5.45
N SER A 125 -11.12 3.29 4.82
CA SER A 125 -11.14 2.76 3.44
C SER A 125 -11.47 1.27 3.45
N ARG A 126 -12.09 0.79 2.37
CA ARG A 126 -12.45 -0.63 2.23
C ARG A 126 -11.23 -1.55 2.19
N LEU A 127 -10.09 -1.05 1.69
CA LEU A 127 -8.81 -1.75 1.71
C LEU A 127 -7.87 -1.13 2.74
N VAL A 128 -6.89 -1.93 3.16
CA VAL A 128 -5.82 -1.54 4.08
C VAL A 128 -4.47 -1.77 3.40
N LEU A 129 -3.59 -0.77 3.40
CA LEU A 129 -2.27 -0.90 2.80
C LEU A 129 -1.24 -1.36 3.83
N GLY A 130 -0.60 -2.51 3.58
CA GLY A 130 0.52 -3.02 4.37
C GLY A 130 1.81 -2.24 4.11
N CYS A 131 2.52 -1.93 5.20
CA CYS A 131 3.78 -1.17 5.19
C CYS A 131 5.02 -2.08 5.38
N ASP A 132 4.94 -3.35 5.00
CA ASP A 132 6.03 -4.34 5.13
C ASP A 132 6.84 -4.55 3.84
N ASN A 133 6.32 -4.12 2.69
CA ASN A 133 6.91 -4.36 1.37
C ASN A 133 7.69 -3.16 0.79
N GLN A 134 7.82 -2.07 1.52
CA GLN A 134 8.52 -0.89 1.05
C GLN A 134 10.04 -1.06 1.20
N THR A 135 10.77 -0.83 0.11
CA THR A 135 12.22 -1.04 0.03
C THR A 135 13.03 0.24 0.31
N SER A 136 12.37 1.40 0.27
CA SER A 136 12.93 2.72 0.55
C SER A 136 11.83 3.71 0.91
N ASP A 137 12.20 4.88 1.42
CA ASP A 137 11.28 5.99 1.67
C ASP A 137 10.62 6.50 0.38
N ILE A 138 11.36 6.61 -0.71
CA ILE A 138 10.84 7.03 -2.03
C ILE A 138 9.77 6.03 -2.51
N HIS A 139 10.06 4.73 -2.43
CA HIS A 139 9.08 3.69 -2.77
C HIS A 139 7.84 3.77 -1.88
N ALA A 140 8.04 3.89 -0.57
CA ALA A 140 6.97 4.02 0.39
C ALA A 140 6.06 5.21 0.07
N TYR A 141 6.65 6.39 -0.16
CA TYR A 141 5.88 7.60 -0.42
C TYR A 141 5.10 7.52 -1.73
N ALA A 142 5.68 6.96 -2.79
CA ALA A 142 4.97 6.75 -4.04
C ALA A 142 3.73 5.84 -3.86
N MET A 143 3.88 4.74 -3.12
CA MET A 143 2.79 3.80 -2.84
C MET A 143 1.72 4.43 -1.93
N PHE A 144 2.15 5.14 -0.88
CA PHE A 144 1.24 5.77 0.10
C PHE A 144 0.47 6.94 -0.53
N ASP A 145 1.13 7.80 -1.30
CA ASP A 145 0.49 8.91 -2.03
C ASP A 145 -0.54 8.39 -3.04
N TYR A 146 -0.21 7.30 -3.76
CA TYR A 146 -1.15 6.70 -4.69
C TYR A 146 -2.38 6.12 -3.99
N PHE A 147 -2.18 5.33 -2.93
CA PHE A 147 -3.25 4.73 -2.15
C PHE A 147 -4.15 5.80 -1.50
N TYR A 148 -3.54 6.79 -0.87
CA TYR A 148 -4.27 7.90 -0.25
C TYR A 148 -5.05 8.71 -1.29
N GLY A 149 -4.44 9.03 -2.44
CA GLY A 149 -5.09 9.72 -3.56
C GLY A 149 -6.27 8.95 -4.15
N ALA A 150 -6.25 7.61 -4.07
CA ALA A 150 -7.36 6.74 -4.45
C ALA A 150 -8.44 6.60 -3.38
N GLY A 151 -8.33 7.28 -2.24
CA GLY A 151 -9.29 7.22 -1.13
C GLY A 151 -8.88 6.26 -0.01
N GLY A 152 -7.69 5.66 -0.08
CA GLY A 152 -7.13 4.85 1.00
C GLY A 152 -6.91 5.66 2.26
N ARG A 153 -7.23 5.08 3.42
CA ARG A 153 -7.13 5.77 4.71
C ARG A 153 -6.48 4.93 5.79
N ILE A 154 -6.48 3.61 5.66
CA ILE A 154 -5.94 2.70 6.68
C ILE A 154 -4.61 2.14 6.21
N PHE A 155 -3.59 2.28 7.05
CA PHE A 155 -2.24 1.79 6.82
C PHE A 155 -1.86 0.82 7.94
N ASP A 156 -1.43 -0.38 7.55
CA ASP A 156 -1.05 -1.46 8.45
C ASP A 156 0.46 -1.52 8.61
N THR A 157 0.92 -1.32 9.83
CA THR A 157 2.33 -1.40 10.20
C THR A 157 2.54 -2.32 11.41
N ALA A 158 3.79 -2.59 11.73
CA ALA A 158 4.14 -3.32 12.94
C ALA A 158 5.53 -2.92 13.46
N TYR A 159 5.70 -3.03 14.76
CA TYR A 159 6.96 -2.77 15.47
C TYR A 159 8.17 -3.42 14.81
N ILE A 160 7.98 -4.66 14.28
CA ILE A 160 9.04 -5.47 13.68
C ILE A 160 9.20 -5.26 12.16
N TYR A 161 8.26 -4.60 11.46
CA TYR A 161 8.31 -4.51 10.01
C TYR A 161 9.56 -3.76 9.54
N ASN A 162 10.36 -4.44 8.69
CA ASN A 162 11.63 -3.91 8.19
C ASN A 162 12.53 -3.36 9.32
N ASN A 163 12.57 -4.04 10.48
CA ASN A 163 13.31 -3.59 11.66
C ASN A 163 12.93 -2.17 12.12
N GLY A 164 11.63 -1.85 12.08
CA GLY A 164 11.09 -0.55 12.47
C GLY A 164 11.12 0.53 11.36
N LEU A 165 11.63 0.22 10.17
CA LEU A 165 11.60 1.16 9.04
C LEU A 165 10.17 1.34 8.50
N GLY A 166 9.30 0.32 8.61
CA GLY A 166 7.88 0.46 8.24
C GLY A 166 7.21 1.62 8.99
N ASP A 167 7.36 1.66 10.32
CA ASP A 167 6.85 2.76 11.15
C ASP A 167 7.48 4.12 10.76
N LYS A 168 8.79 4.14 10.52
CA LYS A 168 9.51 5.37 10.15
C LYS A 168 9.08 5.93 8.80
N TYR A 169 8.93 5.08 7.78
CA TYR A 169 8.45 5.53 6.46
C TYR A 169 7.04 6.09 6.55
N LEU A 170 6.14 5.37 7.24
CA LEU A 170 4.76 5.82 7.41
C LEU A 170 4.70 7.12 8.22
N GLY A 171 5.42 7.22 9.32
CA GLY A 171 5.45 8.40 10.16
C GLY A 171 6.00 9.63 9.45
N ASN A 172 7.11 9.50 8.73
CA ASN A 172 7.69 10.59 7.95
C ASN A 172 6.72 11.04 6.84
N TRP A 173 6.06 10.10 6.17
CA TRP A 173 5.08 10.40 5.14
C TRP A 173 3.86 11.15 5.72
N ILE A 174 3.24 10.65 6.79
CA ILE A 174 2.10 11.29 7.48
C ILE A 174 2.44 12.73 7.86
N ASN A 175 3.61 12.94 8.48
CA ASN A 175 4.03 14.25 8.96
C ASN A 175 4.29 15.22 7.80
N SER A 176 4.99 14.78 6.75
CA SER A 176 5.32 15.65 5.61
C SER A 176 4.09 16.10 4.81
N ARG A 177 2.95 15.42 4.96
CA ARG A 177 1.66 15.76 4.31
C ARG A 177 0.61 16.30 5.28
N ASN A 178 0.93 16.40 6.58
CA ASN A 178 0.00 16.83 7.65
C ASN A 178 -1.28 15.97 7.73
N LEU A 179 -1.13 14.65 7.65
CA LEU A 179 -2.25 13.70 7.55
C LEU A 179 -2.61 13.00 8.87
N GLN A 180 -2.11 13.47 10.02
CA GLN A 180 -2.29 12.83 11.33
C GLN A 180 -3.77 12.64 11.70
N ASN A 181 -4.63 13.56 11.27
CA ASN A 181 -6.07 13.54 11.56
C ASN A 181 -6.91 12.86 10.48
N ASP A 182 -6.31 12.43 9.37
CA ASP A 182 -7.05 11.84 8.25
C ASP A 182 -6.72 10.35 8.06
N VAL A 183 -5.50 9.95 8.38
CA VAL A 183 -5.02 8.58 8.21
C VAL A 183 -5.23 7.76 9.48
N VAL A 184 -5.71 6.54 9.32
CA VAL A 184 -5.85 5.53 10.36
C VAL A 184 -4.62 4.65 10.36
N VAL A 185 -3.93 4.57 11.49
CA VAL A 185 -2.79 3.69 11.69
C VAL A 185 -3.24 2.43 12.43
N LEU A 186 -3.08 1.26 11.78
CA LEU A 186 -3.18 -0.04 12.39
C LEU A 186 -1.76 -0.50 12.74
N GLY A 187 -1.40 -0.41 14.01
CA GLY A 187 -0.11 -0.83 14.54
C GLY A 187 -0.15 -2.21 15.18
N LYS A 188 0.97 -2.92 15.17
CA LYS A 188 1.11 -4.23 15.81
C LYS A 188 2.43 -4.33 16.59
N GLY A 189 2.38 -5.00 17.74
CA GLY A 189 3.56 -5.36 18.53
C GLY A 189 3.34 -6.69 19.24
N ALA A 190 4.16 -7.03 20.24
CA ALA A 190 4.13 -8.30 20.92
C ALA A 190 4.28 -9.50 19.95
N HIS A 191 5.31 -9.46 19.10
CA HIS A 191 5.69 -10.57 18.24
C HIS A 191 6.64 -11.53 18.98
N THR A 192 6.58 -12.81 18.68
CA THR A 192 7.52 -13.82 19.19
C THR A 192 8.97 -13.45 18.85
N PRO A 193 9.95 -13.56 19.79
CA PRO A 193 9.81 -14.12 21.15
C PRO A 193 9.30 -13.15 22.22
N ASP A 194 9.10 -11.88 21.87
CA ASP A 194 8.76 -10.79 22.81
C ASP A 194 7.24 -10.59 22.98
N CYS A 195 6.46 -11.65 22.81
CA CYS A 195 5.03 -11.65 23.05
C CYS A 195 4.74 -11.79 24.54
N LYS A 196 4.88 -10.68 25.28
CA LYS A 196 4.74 -10.59 26.73
C LYS A 196 4.05 -9.29 27.12
N PRO A 197 3.14 -9.29 28.14
CA PRO A 197 2.40 -8.10 28.55
C PRO A 197 3.29 -6.91 28.91
N GLU A 198 4.37 -7.14 29.64
CA GLU A 198 5.30 -6.09 30.10
C GLU A 198 6.09 -5.42 28.95
N LEU A 199 6.15 -6.03 27.78
CA LEU A 199 6.84 -5.48 26.60
C LEU A 199 5.91 -4.71 25.65
N ILE A 200 4.59 -4.77 25.86
CA ILE A 200 3.62 -4.11 24.98
C ILE A 200 3.80 -2.59 25.00
N LYS A 201 3.78 -2.01 26.19
CA LYS A 201 3.88 -0.54 26.34
C LYS A 201 5.19 0.02 25.81
N PRO A 202 6.38 -0.50 26.14
CA PRO A 202 7.64 -0.03 25.56
C PRO A 202 7.67 -0.10 24.02
N GLN A 203 7.10 -1.16 23.42
CA GLN A 203 7.03 -1.30 21.97
C GLN A 203 6.07 -0.27 21.33
N ILE A 204 4.94 0.02 22.01
CA ILE A 204 4.00 1.07 21.56
C ILE A 204 4.67 2.44 21.61
N GLU A 205 5.34 2.78 22.70
CA GLU A 205 6.03 4.05 22.87
C GLU A 205 7.10 4.27 21.79
N GLU A 206 7.89 3.24 21.51
CA GLU A 206 8.89 3.27 20.43
C GLU A 206 8.23 3.39 19.03
N SER A 207 7.13 2.66 18.78
CA SER A 207 6.36 2.80 17.54
C SER A 207 5.77 4.20 17.37
N LEU A 208 5.25 4.81 18.43
CA LEU A 208 4.75 6.19 18.42
C LEU A 208 5.85 7.20 18.09
N GLU A 209 7.06 7.02 18.64
CA GLU A 209 8.22 7.84 18.33
C GLU A 209 8.61 7.71 16.83
N ARG A 210 8.68 6.48 16.29
CA ARG A 210 8.98 6.20 14.89
C ARG A 210 7.92 6.77 13.94
N LEU A 211 6.64 6.62 14.29
CA LEU A 211 5.48 7.12 13.56
C LEU A 211 5.30 8.64 13.70
N LYS A 212 5.90 9.26 14.71
CA LYS A 212 5.75 10.70 15.03
C LYS A 212 4.28 11.11 15.21
N ILE A 213 3.49 10.25 15.85
CA ILE A 213 2.10 10.48 16.20
C ILE A 213 1.91 10.30 17.71
N SER A 214 0.88 10.89 18.28
CA SER A 214 0.62 10.78 19.72
C SER A 214 -0.19 9.55 20.12
N LYS A 215 -0.86 8.90 19.16
CA LYS A 215 -1.73 7.75 19.42
C LYS A 215 -1.88 6.85 18.19
N ILE A 216 -1.90 5.53 18.40
CA ILE A 216 -2.24 4.54 17.39
C ILE A 216 -3.76 4.32 17.36
N ASP A 217 -4.39 4.40 16.20
CA ASP A 217 -5.86 4.30 16.07
C ASP A 217 -6.38 2.88 16.32
N ILE A 218 -5.64 1.87 15.87
CA ILE A 218 -5.94 0.45 16.06
C ILE A 218 -4.65 -0.25 16.43
N TYR A 219 -4.62 -0.95 17.56
CA TYR A 219 -3.47 -1.74 17.96
C TYR A 219 -3.82 -3.21 18.16
N CYS A 220 -3.05 -4.10 17.52
CA CYS A 220 -3.20 -5.54 17.62
C CYS A 220 -1.96 -6.20 18.21
N LEU A 221 -2.16 -7.14 19.14
CA LEU A 221 -1.12 -8.09 19.50
C LEU A 221 -0.77 -8.93 18.27
N HIS A 222 0.52 -8.94 17.87
CA HIS A 222 0.94 -9.52 16.60
C HIS A 222 0.96 -11.05 16.58
N ARG A 223 1.16 -11.66 17.77
CA ARG A 223 1.15 -13.10 18.00
C ARG A 223 0.47 -13.41 19.34
N ASP A 224 0.18 -14.68 19.55
CA ASP A 224 -0.26 -15.20 20.84
C ASP A 224 0.92 -15.85 21.59
N ASN A 225 0.83 -15.85 22.91
CA ASN A 225 1.66 -16.66 23.79
C ASN A 225 0.75 -17.45 24.73
N ASN A 226 0.54 -18.72 24.41
CA ASN A 226 -0.37 -19.59 25.16
C ASN A 226 0.11 -19.93 26.57
N GLU A 227 1.37 -19.64 26.93
CA GLU A 227 1.91 -19.83 28.29
C GLU A 227 1.44 -18.72 29.24
N ILE A 228 0.95 -17.61 28.73
CA ILE A 228 0.51 -16.44 29.50
C ILE A 228 -1.02 -16.38 29.49
N PRO A 229 -1.68 -16.18 30.64
CA PRO A 229 -3.12 -15.99 30.71
C PRO A 229 -3.60 -14.81 29.87
N VAL A 230 -4.76 -14.93 29.21
CA VAL A 230 -5.33 -13.85 28.41
C VAL A 230 -5.62 -12.59 29.23
N SER A 231 -5.91 -12.76 30.54
CA SER A 231 -6.15 -11.65 31.46
C SER A 231 -5.00 -10.66 31.51
N GLU A 232 -3.75 -11.14 31.50
CA GLU A 232 -2.57 -10.29 31.59
C GLU A 232 -2.41 -9.42 30.34
N PHE A 233 -2.70 -9.96 29.15
CA PHE A 233 -2.72 -9.17 27.90
C PHE A 233 -3.84 -8.14 27.88
N VAL A 234 -5.05 -8.53 28.32
CA VAL A 234 -6.20 -7.63 28.38
C VAL A 234 -5.95 -6.50 29.37
N ASP A 235 -5.43 -6.83 30.56
CA ASP A 235 -5.14 -5.85 31.61
C ASP A 235 -4.10 -4.82 31.14
N ALA A 236 -3.01 -5.28 30.52
CA ALA A 236 -1.97 -4.40 29.98
C ALA A 236 -2.51 -3.47 28.87
N LEU A 237 -3.33 -3.97 27.94
CA LEU A 237 -3.89 -3.15 26.88
C LEU A 237 -4.94 -2.16 27.39
N ASP A 238 -5.73 -2.54 28.40
CA ASP A 238 -6.71 -1.65 29.03
C ASP A 238 -6.03 -0.46 29.72
N GLU A 239 -4.94 -0.71 30.45
CA GLU A 239 -4.11 0.34 31.07
C GLU A 239 -3.50 1.28 30.02
N ILE A 240 -2.89 0.73 28.96
CA ILE A 240 -2.26 1.53 27.89
C ILE A 240 -3.31 2.37 27.14
N LYS A 241 -4.52 1.83 26.93
CA LYS A 241 -5.63 2.58 26.36
C LYS A 241 -6.09 3.69 27.29
N ALA A 242 -6.18 3.46 28.59
CA ALA A 242 -6.52 4.48 29.58
C ALA A 242 -5.51 5.65 29.62
N GLU A 243 -4.24 5.38 29.31
CA GLU A 243 -3.20 6.40 29.13
C GLU A 243 -3.36 7.18 27.81
N GLY A 244 -4.20 6.73 26.88
CA GLY A 244 -4.48 7.40 25.61
C GLY A 244 -3.49 7.13 24.49
N LEU A 245 -2.60 6.13 24.63
CA LEU A 245 -1.58 5.79 23.63
C LEU A 245 -2.15 4.97 22.45
N ILE A 246 -3.24 4.23 22.69
CA ILE A 246 -3.95 3.44 21.67
C ILE A 246 -5.45 3.67 21.78
N ASN A 247 -6.20 3.41 20.68
CA ASN A 247 -7.65 3.62 20.69
C ASN A 247 -8.43 2.30 20.64
N ASN A 248 -8.49 1.62 19.50
CA ASN A 248 -9.12 0.31 19.37
C ASN A 248 -8.09 -0.79 19.60
N ILE A 249 -8.51 -1.85 20.29
CA ILE A 249 -7.61 -2.96 20.61
C ILE A 249 -8.07 -4.26 19.98
N GLY A 250 -7.11 -5.14 19.67
CA GLY A 250 -7.38 -6.43 19.08
C GLY A 250 -6.19 -7.36 19.09
N ALA A 251 -6.30 -8.42 18.32
CA ALA A 251 -5.25 -9.44 18.21
C ALA A 251 -5.04 -9.85 16.76
N SER A 252 -3.85 -10.36 16.47
CA SER A 252 -3.49 -10.98 15.20
C SER A 252 -2.99 -12.40 15.47
N ASN A 253 -3.44 -13.35 14.65
CA ASN A 253 -3.04 -14.75 14.77
C ASN A 253 -3.45 -15.42 16.10
N TRP A 254 -4.53 -15.00 16.70
CA TRP A 254 -5.16 -15.67 17.80
C TRP A 254 -6.22 -16.64 17.30
N ASN A 255 -6.32 -17.84 17.91
CA ASN A 255 -7.42 -18.76 17.63
C ASN A 255 -8.73 -18.28 18.27
N LEU A 256 -9.86 -18.86 17.85
CA LEU A 256 -11.19 -18.44 18.31
C LEU A 256 -11.34 -18.56 19.84
N ASP A 257 -10.89 -19.67 20.42
CA ASP A 257 -11.06 -19.92 21.87
C ASP A 257 -10.29 -18.88 22.71
N ARG A 258 -9.05 -18.60 22.33
CA ARG A 258 -8.23 -17.57 23.00
C ARG A 258 -8.83 -16.18 22.84
N PHE A 259 -9.26 -15.84 21.62
CA PHE A 259 -9.84 -14.54 21.32
C PHE A 259 -11.16 -14.32 22.07
N SER A 260 -12.08 -15.31 22.05
CA SER A 260 -13.33 -15.23 22.79
C SER A 260 -13.11 -15.18 24.29
N THR A 261 -12.20 -16.01 24.85
CA THR A 261 -11.86 -15.98 26.26
C THR A 261 -11.33 -14.61 26.71
N ALA A 262 -10.50 -13.96 25.91
CA ALA A 262 -10.02 -12.60 26.20
C ALA A 262 -11.14 -11.58 26.22
N ARG A 263 -12.06 -11.65 25.26
CA ARG A 263 -13.25 -10.78 25.22
C ARG A 263 -14.18 -11.00 26.42
N ASP A 264 -14.46 -12.26 26.76
CA ASP A 264 -15.31 -12.61 27.89
C ASP A 264 -14.70 -12.12 29.21
N TYR A 265 -13.37 -12.26 29.36
CA TYR A 265 -12.66 -11.71 30.52
C TYR A 265 -12.80 -10.19 30.59
N ALA A 266 -12.59 -9.48 29.49
CA ALA A 266 -12.71 -8.03 29.43
C ALA A 266 -14.12 -7.57 29.83
N LEU A 267 -15.16 -8.12 29.20
CA LEU A 267 -16.55 -7.79 29.49
C LEU A 267 -16.94 -8.06 30.94
N LYS A 268 -16.52 -9.21 31.49
CA LYS A 268 -16.81 -9.59 32.87
C LYS A 268 -16.15 -8.67 33.91
N ASN A 269 -15.02 -8.06 33.54
CA ASN A 269 -14.25 -7.19 34.44
C ASN A 269 -14.41 -5.69 34.10
N ASN A 270 -15.39 -5.31 33.27
CA ASN A 270 -15.65 -3.93 32.83
C ASN A 270 -14.44 -3.28 32.16
N LYS A 271 -13.69 -4.07 31.39
CA LYS A 271 -12.55 -3.63 30.58
C LYS A 271 -12.93 -3.55 29.11
N GLU A 272 -12.11 -2.89 28.32
CA GLU A 272 -12.33 -2.80 26.87
C GLU A 272 -12.14 -4.18 26.20
N PRO A 273 -13.14 -4.71 25.51
CA PRO A 273 -13.01 -5.98 24.79
C PRO A 273 -12.25 -5.78 23.48
N PHE A 274 -11.61 -6.83 22.96
CA PHE A 274 -11.06 -6.83 21.61
C PHE A 274 -12.17 -6.63 20.58
N THR A 275 -12.04 -5.60 19.77
CA THR A 275 -13.01 -5.23 18.70
C THR A 275 -12.45 -5.46 17.30
N VAL A 276 -11.19 -5.87 17.23
CA VAL A 276 -10.43 -6.04 16.00
C VAL A 276 -9.71 -7.38 15.98
N LEU A 277 -9.72 -8.05 14.84
CA LEU A 277 -8.96 -9.26 14.58
C LEU A 277 -8.19 -9.13 13.26
N SER A 278 -6.92 -9.56 13.25
CA SER A 278 -6.07 -9.60 12.04
C SER A 278 -5.48 -10.98 11.84
N ASN A 279 -6.29 -11.92 11.38
CA ASN A 279 -5.91 -13.29 11.04
C ASN A 279 -5.88 -13.48 9.52
N ASN A 280 -5.30 -14.59 9.03
CA ASN A 280 -5.38 -14.91 7.61
C ASN A 280 -6.83 -15.19 7.17
N PHE A 281 -7.24 -14.56 6.09
CA PHE A 281 -8.46 -14.90 5.38
C PHE A 281 -8.34 -14.51 3.91
N SER A 282 -8.62 -15.44 3.01
CA SER A 282 -8.59 -15.27 1.57
C SER A 282 -9.57 -16.26 0.90
N LEU A 283 -9.73 -16.16 -0.43
CA LEU A 283 -10.50 -17.14 -1.20
C LEU A 283 -9.91 -18.56 -1.08
N ALA A 284 -8.58 -18.70 -0.93
CA ALA A 284 -7.95 -19.99 -0.62
C ALA A 284 -7.82 -20.18 0.89
N GLU A 285 -8.13 -21.38 1.37
CA GLU A 285 -7.89 -21.78 2.76
C GLU A 285 -6.41 -22.03 3.01
N MET A 286 -5.87 -21.45 4.09
CA MET A 286 -4.50 -21.72 4.55
C MET A 286 -4.44 -23.09 5.19
N LEU A 287 -3.74 -24.05 4.54
CA LEU A 287 -3.64 -25.45 4.98
C LEU A 287 -2.66 -25.63 6.12
N GLU A 288 -1.53 -24.96 6.00
CA GLU A 288 -0.50 -24.86 7.02
C GLU A 288 -0.11 -23.41 7.23
N PRO A 289 0.34 -23.04 8.44
CA PRO A 289 0.76 -21.67 8.69
C PRO A 289 1.85 -21.20 7.71
N VAL A 290 1.65 -20.02 7.10
CA VAL A 290 2.70 -19.37 6.27
C VAL A 290 3.97 -19.20 7.08
N TRP A 291 3.82 -18.66 8.29
CA TRP A 291 4.87 -18.53 9.31
C TRP A 291 4.41 -19.18 10.62
N PRO A 292 5.34 -19.66 11.47
CA PRO A 292 4.98 -20.22 12.76
C PRO A 292 4.05 -19.30 13.57
N GLY A 293 3.00 -19.89 14.16
CA GLY A 293 2.02 -19.15 14.96
C GLY A 293 0.98 -18.35 14.17
N CYS A 294 0.93 -18.49 12.84
CA CYS A 294 -0.14 -17.91 12.03
C CYS A 294 -1.43 -18.72 12.12
N VAL A 295 -2.57 -18.00 12.14
CA VAL A 295 -3.91 -18.61 12.28
C VAL A 295 -4.81 -18.11 11.14
N GLY A 296 -5.53 -19.04 10.49
CA GLY A 296 -6.55 -18.76 9.48
C GLY A 296 -7.95 -18.64 10.11
N ILE A 297 -8.85 -18.00 9.38
CA ILE A 297 -10.27 -17.87 9.72
C ILE A 297 -11.04 -18.99 9.02
N ASN A 298 -11.89 -19.70 9.77
CA ASN A 298 -12.88 -20.66 9.30
C ASN A 298 -14.31 -20.11 9.43
N ASN A 299 -15.32 -20.86 8.96
CA ASN A 299 -16.73 -20.44 9.02
C ASN A 299 -17.20 -20.15 10.45
N GLN A 300 -16.85 -21.00 11.43
CA GLN A 300 -17.20 -20.79 12.83
C GLN A 300 -16.64 -19.47 13.36
N PHE A 301 -15.42 -19.12 12.99
CA PHE A 301 -14.81 -17.86 13.40
C PHE A 301 -15.46 -16.67 12.69
N LEU A 302 -15.83 -16.80 11.41
CA LEU A 302 -16.58 -15.76 10.68
C LEU A 302 -17.94 -15.49 11.31
N ASP A 303 -18.65 -16.52 11.73
CA ASP A 303 -19.95 -16.39 12.42
C ASP A 303 -19.80 -15.68 13.77
N TYR A 304 -18.74 -15.99 14.51
CA TYR A 304 -18.43 -15.30 15.76
C TYR A 304 -18.11 -13.81 15.52
N ILE A 305 -17.31 -13.50 14.49
CA ILE A 305 -16.98 -12.13 14.07
C ILE A 305 -18.24 -11.34 13.76
N LYS A 306 -19.13 -11.89 12.94
CA LYS A 306 -20.39 -11.25 12.54
C LYS A 306 -21.32 -11.04 13.75
N SER A 307 -21.49 -12.04 14.61
CA SER A 307 -22.37 -11.98 15.78
C SER A 307 -21.90 -10.99 16.86
N ASN A 308 -20.61 -10.67 16.88
CA ASN A 308 -20.00 -9.79 17.88
C ASN A 308 -19.52 -8.45 17.28
N GLU A 309 -19.86 -8.14 16.02
CA GLU A 309 -19.50 -6.91 15.30
C GLU A 309 -17.98 -6.61 15.30
N ILE A 310 -17.15 -7.67 15.22
CA ILE A 310 -15.69 -7.57 15.23
C ILE A 310 -15.21 -7.19 13.82
N LYS A 311 -14.34 -6.19 13.73
CA LYS A 311 -13.71 -5.81 12.45
C LYS A 311 -12.56 -6.76 12.15
N LEU A 312 -12.63 -7.42 10.99
CA LEU A 312 -11.59 -8.32 10.50
C LEU A 312 -10.69 -7.58 9.51
N PHE A 313 -9.39 -7.57 9.80
CA PHE A 313 -8.33 -7.06 8.95
C PHE A 313 -7.47 -8.22 8.45
N PRO A 314 -7.93 -8.98 7.45
CA PRO A 314 -7.25 -10.20 7.06
C PRO A 314 -5.96 -9.91 6.30
N TRP A 315 -4.86 -10.51 6.72
CA TRP A 315 -3.60 -10.48 5.97
C TRP A 315 -3.54 -11.58 4.91
N SER A 316 -2.71 -11.38 3.90
CA SER A 316 -2.60 -12.25 2.70
C SER A 316 -3.95 -12.51 2.02
N SER A 317 -4.77 -11.48 1.90
CA SER A 317 -6.14 -11.55 1.36
C SER A 317 -6.23 -12.07 -0.08
N THR A 318 -5.13 -12.05 -0.83
CA THR A 318 -5.00 -12.61 -2.19
C THR A 318 -4.26 -13.94 -2.23
N ALA A 319 -4.15 -14.64 -1.06
CA ALA A 319 -3.38 -15.89 -0.93
C ALA A 319 -1.96 -15.77 -1.52
N ARG A 320 -1.28 -14.62 -1.32
CA ARG A 320 0.09 -14.34 -1.77
C ARG A 320 0.31 -14.63 -3.27
N GLY A 321 -0.70 -14.34 -4.10
CA GLY A 321 -0.62 -14.49 -5.55
C GLY A 321 -1.03 -15.88 -6.07
N PHE A 322 -1.61 -16.74 -5.25
CA PHE A 322 -2.09 -18.08 -5.68
C PHE A 322 -3.08 -18.00 -6.86
N PHE A 323 -3.84 -16.93 -7.00
CA PHE A 323 -4.81 -16.72 -8.07
C PHE A 323 -4.24 -15.97 -9.30
N ILE A 324 -2.94 -15.74 -9.39
CA ILE A 324 -2.33 -15.15 -10.58
C ILE A 324 -2.23 -16.24 -11.68
N ARG A 325 -2.57 -15.89 -12.93
CA ARG A 325 -2.27 -16.76 -14.08
C ARG A 325 -0.76 -16.83 -14.25
N LYS A 326 -0.18 -17.97 -14.01
CA LYS A 326 1.27 -18.18 -14.17
C LYS A 326 1.62 -18.19 -15.66
N LYS A 327 2.09 -17.07 -16.19
CA LYS A 327 3.12 -17.11 -17.23
C LYS A 327 4.38 -17.58 -16.52
N GLU A 328 5.09 -18.57 -17.10
CA GLU A 328 6.32 -19.16 -16.53
C GLU A 328 7.10 -18.13 -15.69
N ILE A 329 7.16 -18.36 -14.38
CA ILE A 329 7.93 -17.51 -13.48
C ILE A 329 9.38 -17.91 -13.72
N THR A 330 10.01 -17.27 -14.71
CA THR A 330 11.41 -17.47 -15.07
C THR A 330 12.36 -16.61 -14.22
N THR A 331 11.88 -15.86 -13.24
CA THR A 331 12.73 -15.03 -12.42
C THR A 331 12.69 -15.42 -10.96
N LYS A 332 13.85 -15.86 -10.50
CA LYS A 332 14.26 -15.88 -9.11
C LYS A 332 14.02 -14.51 -8.49
N GLU A 333 13.56 -14.52 -7.22
CA GLU A 333 13.78 -13.43 -6.27
C GLU A 333 12.74 -12.31 -6.21
N HIS A 334 11.75 -12.53 -5.36
CA HIS A 334 11.30 -11.48 -4.44
C HIS A 334 10.89 -12.14 -3.13
N PHE A 335 11.38 -11.67 -2.01
CA PHE A 335 11.14 -12.13 -0.64
C PHE A 335 9.66 -12.31 -0.27
N SER A 336 8.75 -11.80 -1.07
CA SER A 336 7.30 -11.85 -0.84
C SER A 336 6.53 -12.73 -1.83
N ASN A 337 7.17 -13.26 -2.88
CA ASN A 337 6.55 -14.35 -3.63
C ASN A 337 6.86 -15.64 -2.90
N PRO A 338 5.84 -16.46 -2.53
CA PRO A 338 6.09 -17.74 -1.94
C PRO A 338 6.94 -18.56 -2.91
N SER A 339 7.90 -19.32 -2.38
CA SER A 339 8.53 -20.37 -3.17
C SER A 339 7.44 -21.34 -3.66
N LEU A 340 7.69 -22.05 -4.74
CA LEU A 340 6.75 -23.09 -5.22
C LEU A 340 6.45 -24.12 -4.12
N GLU A 341 7.42 -24.39 -3.25
CA GLU A 341 7.27 -25.29 -2.11
C GLU A 341 6.34 -24.70 -1.05
N GLU A 342 6.51 -23.42 -0.70
CA GLU A 342 5.61 -22.72 0.22
C GLU A 342 4.19 -22.66 -0.35
N GLU A 343 4.03 -22.31 -1.64
CA GLU A 343 2.73 -22.26 -2.28
C GLU A 343 2.03 -23.62 -2.22
N LYS A 344 2.77 -24.71 -2.52
CA LYS A 344 2.23 -26.07 -2.43
C LYS A 344 1.83 -26.44 -1.02
N ARG A 345 2.68 -26.18 -0.05
CA ARG A 345 2.45 -26.47 1.36
C ARG A 345 1.23 -25.73 1.91
N VAL A 346 1.10 -24.46 1.57
CA VAL A 346 0.12 -23.57 2.20
C VAL A 346 -1.23 -23.56 1.46
N TRP A 347 -1.23 -23.64 0.12
CA TRP A 347 -2.44 -23.37 -0.66
C TRP A 347 -2.92 -24.53 -1.54
N HIS A 348 -2.11 -25.58 -1.82
CA HIS A 348 -2.49 -26.63 -2.74
C HIS A 348 -3.33 -27.72 -2.08
N SER A 349 -4.63 -27.49 -1.90
CA SER A 349 -5.62 -28.55 -1.69
C SER A 349 -6.48 -28.73 -2.93
N LYS A 350 -7.18 -29.86 -3.03
CA LYS A 350 -8.18 -30.07 -4.09
C LYS A 350 -9.21 -28.92 -4.12
N LYS A 351 -9.72 -28.53 -2.95
CA LYS A 351 -10.69 -27.46 -2.77
C LYS A 351 -10.16 -26.10 -3.25
N ASN A 352 -8.94 -25.73 -2.87
CA ASN A 352 -8.34 -24.47 -3.29
C ASN A 352 -8.06 -24.45 -4.81
N LEU A 353 -7.64 -25.57 -5.39
CA LEU A 353 -7.45 -25.68 -6.84
C LEU A 353 -8.78 -25.56 -7.59
N GLU A 354 -9.85 -26.17 -7.09
CA GLU A 354 -11.19 -26.04 -7.65
C GLU A 354 -11.70 -24.59 -7.57
N ARG A 355 -11.55 -23.92 -6.42
CA ARG A 355 -11.84 -22.48 -6.27
C ARG A 355 -11.04 -21.63 -7.25
N ARG A 356 -9.78 -22.00 -7.51
CA ARG A 356 -8.93 -21.29 -8.46
C ARG A 356 -9.45 -21.39 -9.88
N GLU A 357 -9.89 -22.58 -10.33
CA GLU A 357 -10.48 -22.75 -11.66
C GLU A 357 -11.79 -21.95 -11.80
N ILE A 358 -12.66 -21.98 -10.79
CA ILE A 358 -13.89 -21.17 -10.77
C ILE A 358 -13.57 -19.67 -10.81
N CYS A 359 -12.55 -19.25 -10.05
CA CYS A 359 -12.06 -17.87 -10.07
C CYS A 359 -11.61 -17.44 -11.47
N PHE A 360 -10.90 -18.32 -12.19
CA PHE A 360 -10.46 -18.09 -13.56
C PHE A 360 -11.64 -17.97 -14.53
N GLU A 361 -12.64 -18.86 -14.43
CA GLU A 361 -13.86 -18.79 -15.24
C GLU A 361 -14.62 -17.47 -15.05
N ILE A 362 -14.78 -17.04 -13.80
CA ILE A 362 -15.47 -15.78 -13.48
C ILE A 362 -14.67 -14.58 -14.01
N ALA A 363 -13.36 -14.61 -13.84
CA ALA A 363 -12.47 -13.55 -14.34
C ALA A 363 -12.55 -13.42 -15.87
N ASP A 364 -12.55 -14.54 -16.60
CA ASP A 364 -12.71 -14.55 -18.06
C ASP A 364 -14.06 -13.97 -18.50
N LYS A 365 -15.15 -14.35 -17.83
CA LYS A 365 -16.50 -13.83 -18.12
C LYS A 365 -16.60 -12.33 -17.87
N LYS A 366 -15.94 -11.81 -16.82
CA LYS A 366 -15.95 -10.39 -16.46
C LYS A 366 -14.85 -9.58 -17.16
N ASN A 367 -13.95 -10.24 -17.90
CA ASN A 367 -12.78 -9.63 -18.55
C ASN A 367 -11.90 -8.87 -17.55
N VAL A 368 -11.56 -9.53 -16.46
CA VAL A 368 -10.70 -9.03 -15.36
C VAL A 368 -9.63 -10.06 -15.00
N GLU A 369 -8.65 -9.68 -14.17
CA GLU A 369 -7.65 -10.62 -13.69
C GLU A 369 -8.19 -11.49 -12.54
N PRO A 370 -7.83 -12.79 -12.46
CA PRO A 370 -8.32 -13.68 -11.40
C PRO A 370 -8.00 -13.19 -9.97
N ILE A 371 -6.86 -12.52 -9.78
CA ILE A 371 -6.50 -11.97 -8.48
C ILE A 371 -7.46 -10.86 -8.03
N GLU A 372 -8.10 -10.18 -8.97
CA GLU A 372 -9.12 -9.15 -8.72
C GLU A 372 -10.43 -9.78 -8.25
N ILE A 373 -10.78 -10.97 -8.78
CA ILE A 373 -11.92 -11.77 -8.27
C ILE A 373 -11.61 -12.29 -6.85
N ALA A 374 -10.37 -12.69 -6.58
CA ALA A 374 -9.98 -13.16 -5.24
C ALA A 374 -10.13 -12.06 -4.18
N ILE A 375 -9.75 -10.81 -4.48
CA ILE A 375 -9.95 -9.70 -3.54
C ILE A 375 -11.43 -9.31 -3.44
N ALA A 376 -12.18 -9.32 -4.55
CA ALA A 376 -13.62 -9.09 -4.55
C ALA A 376 -14.35 -10.05 -3.62
N TYR A 377 -14.01 -11.35 -3.65
CA TYR A 377 -14.59 -12.34 -2.74
C TYR A 377 -14.39 -11.96 -1.27
N VAL A 378 -13.18 -11.58 -0.88
CA VAL A 378 -12.88 -11.19 0.51
C VAL A 378 -13.68 -9.94 0.91
N VAL A 379 -13.79 -8.96 0.02
CA VAL A 379 -14.57 -7.75 0.23
C VAL A 379 -16.07 -8.07 0.44
N HIS A 380 -16.61 -9.00 -0.35
CA HIS A 380 -18.04 -9.36 -0.29
C HIS A 380 -18.41 -10.27 0.90
N THR A 381 -17.43 -10.83 1.62
CA THR A 381 -17.71 -11.71 2.76
C THR A 381 -18.52 -11.02 3.87
N SER A 382 -18.21 -9.77 4.18
CA SER A 382 -18.95 -8.95 5.15
C SER A 382 -18.51 -7.48 5.08
N SER A 383 -19.39 -6.56 5.47
CA SER A 383 -19.06 -5.14 5.69
C SER A 383 -18.02 -4.93 6.79
N LEU A 384 -17.81 -5.92 7.66
CA LEU A 384 -16.82 -5.91 8.75
C LEU A 384 -15.42 -6.38 8.31
N VAL A 385 -15.23 -6.78 7.06
CA VAL A 385 -13.95 -7.31 6.54
C VAL A 385 -13.23 -6.23 5.75
N PHE A 386 -11.99 -5.92 6.13
CA PHE A 386 -11.12 -4.88 5.56
C PHE A 386 -9.82 -5.53 5.07
N PRO A 387 -9.76 -6.02 3.82
CA PRO A 387 -8.61 -6.76 3.34
C PRO A 387 -7.30 -5.96 3.39
N LEU A 388 -6.26 -6.56 4.01
CA LEU A 388 -4.88 -6.07 3.91
C LEU A 388 -4.31 -6.48 2.56
N ILE A 389 -3.79 -5.49 1.85
CA ILE A 389 -3.07 -5.66 0.60
C ILE A 389 -1.61 -5.26 0.76
N GLY A 390 -0.71 -6.04 0.16
CA GLY A 390 0.74 -5.80 0.22
C GLY A 390 1.34 -5.62 -1.17
N PRO A 391 0.89 -4.62 -1.96
CA PRO A 391 1.42 -4.38 -3.28
C PRO A 391 2.85 -3.83 -3.22
N ARG A 392 3.68 -4.18 -4.21
CA ARG A 392 5.04 -3.67 -4.39
C ARG A 392 5.13 -2.66 -5.52
N THR A 393 4.13 -2.65 -6.39
CA THR A 393 4.06 -1.75 -7.54
C THR A 393 2.72 -1.05 -7.56
N ILE A 394 2.68 0.10 -8.23
CA ILE A 394 1.42 0.83 -8.47
C ILE A 394 0.43 -0.03 -9.27
N ASN A 395 0.91 -0.89 -10.17
CA ASN A 395 0.03 -1.79 -10.94
C ASN A 395 -0.67 -2.82 -10.03
N GLU A 396 0.07 -3.44 -9.09
CA GLU A 396 -0.51 -4.36 -8.12
C GLU A 396 -1.50 -3.64 -7.18
N LEU A 397 -1.16 -2.41 -6.78
CA LEU A 397 -2.04 -1.58 -5.96
C LEU A 397 -3.33 -1.22 -6.71
N ASN A 398 -3.20 -0.80 -7.96
CA ASN A 398 -4.35 -0.45 -8.80
C ASN A 398 -5.24 -1.67 -9.09
N SER A 399 -4.66 -2.84 -9.34
CA SER A 399 -5.39 -4.11 -9.48
C SER A 399 -6.16 -4.45 -8.21
N SER A 400 -5.55 -4.28 -7.03
CA SER A 400 -6.24 -4.52 -5.75
C SER A 400 -7.40 -3.54 -5.51
N ILE A 401 -7.21 -2.25 -5.84
CA ILE A 401 -8.26 -1.23 -5.77
C ILE A 401 -9.40 -1.57 -6.74
N PHE A 402 -9.07 -1.98 -7.96
CA PHE A 402 -10.06 -2.41 -8.93
C PHE A 402 -10.84 -3.64 -8.46
N GLY A 403 -10.12 -4.68 -8.02
CA GLY A 403 -10.73 -5.90 -7.51
C GLY A 403 -11.72 -5.64 -6.37
N SER A 404 -11.43 -4.67 -5.49
CA SER A 404 -12.33 -4.32 -4.39
C SER A 404 -13.67 -3.70 -4.83
N GLN A 405 -13.79 -3.30 -6.09
CA GLN A 405 -14.97 -2.65 -6.68
C GLN A 405 -15.73 -3.56 -7.65
N ILE A 406 -15.27 -4.79 -7.85
CA ILE A 406 -15.95 -5.77 -8.70
C ILE A 406 -17.13 -6.34 -7.96
N ASP A 407 -18.33 -6.20 -8.52
CA ASP A 407 -19.53 -6.84 -8.02
C ASP A 407 -19.51 -8.34 -8.36
N LEU A 408 -19.74 -9.16 -7.34
CA LEU A 408 -19.94 -10.60 -7.47
C LEU A 408 -21.41 -10.91 -7.15
N SER A 409 -22.08 -11.65 -8.04
CA SER A 409 -23.45 -12.11 -7.79
C SER A 409 -23.50 -13.17 -6.68
N GLU A 410 -24.68 -13.40 -6.09
CA GLU A 410 -24.88 -14.47 -5.10
C GLU A 410 -24.50 -15.84 -5.65
N GLU A 411 -24.77 -16.11 -6.94
CA GLU A 411 -24.37 -17.35 -7.62
C GLU A 411 -22.83 -17.46 -7.70
N GLU A 412 -22.13 -16.39 -8.10
CA GLU A 412 -20.68 -16.38 -8.18
C GLU A 412 -20.04 -16.55 -6.80
N LEU A 413 -20.56 -15.88 -5.78
CA LEU A 413 -20.12 -16.03 -4.38
C LEU A 413 -20.33 -17.46 -3.88
N SER A 414 -21.49 -18.05 -4.15
CA SER A 414 -21.79 -19.43 -3.77
C SER A 414 -20.85 -20.43 -4.45
N ARG A 415 -20.56 -20.25 -5.74
CA ARG A 415 -19.58 -21.09 -6.47
C ARG A 415 -18.16 -20.98 -5.92
N LEU A 416 -17.74 -19.79 -5.51
CA LEU A 416 -16.42 -19.55 -4.90
C LEU A 416 -16.32 -20.09 -3.46
N SER A 417 -17.45 -20.21 -2.76
CA SER A 417 -17.52 -20.64 -1.35
C SER A 417 -17.64 -22.15 -1.16
N ILE A 418 -17.28 -22.97 -2.15
CA ILE A 418 -17.40 -24.45 -2.08
C ILE A 418 -16.97 -24.97 -0.70
N ASP A 419 -17.86 -25.75 -0.06
CA ASP A 419 -17.63 -26.40 1.24
C ASP A 419 -16.81 -27.69 1.12
#